data_ab051ce221ba8e3d58f7bd944d4cf5a3
#
_entry.id   ab051ce221ba8e3d58f7bd944d4cf5a3
#
_cell.length_a   1.000
_cell.length_b   1.000
_cell.length_c   1.000
_cell.angle_alpha   90.00
_cell.angle_beta   90.00
_cell.angle_gamma   90.00
#
_symmetry.space_group_name_H-M   'P 1'
#
loop_
_entity.id
_entity.type
_entity.pdbx_description
1 polymer ?
#
loop_
_entity_poly.entity_id
_entity_poly.type
_entity_poly.pdbx_seq_one_letter_code
_entity_poly.pdbx_strand_id
1 'polypeptide(L)'
;MKKILILALTVIIASACSSSDDSGDVNTSEFEEITTILPQGKWFISRLIDGNSDKTSEFESFDFTFNTDGTVKAQNDLFTENGTWNYDNSSSDDEELVLQFGNTTPFDEINDDWEIVSISNSQIELSDISGGDGDLELLTFTKL
;
A
#
# COMPACT_ATOMS: atom_id res chain seq x y z
N MET A 1 -79.09 15.76 18.88
CA MET A 1 -77.97 16.60 18.47
C MET A 1 -76.70 15.94 19.03
N LYS A 2 -76.05 15.10 18.26
CA LYS A 2 -74.80 14.40 18.67
C LYS A 2 -73.66 15.06 17.88
N LYS A 3 -72.75 15.72 18.59
CA LYS A 3 -71.55 16.29 18.01
C LYS A 3 -70.50 15.18 17.90
N ILE A 4 -70.12 14.85 16.68
CA ILE A 4 -69.03 13.94 16.39
C ILE A 4 -67.74 14.73 16.41
N LEU A 5 -66.86 14.42 17.36
CA LEU A 5 -65.49 14.96 17.47
C LEU A 5 -64.58 14.10 16.65
N ILE A 6 -64.10 14.62 15.52
CA ILE A 6 -63.11 13.95 14.71
C ILE A 6 -61.70 14.31 15.26
N LEU A 7 -61.06 13.30 15.86
CA LEU A 7 -59.67 13.41 16.34
C LEU A 7 -58.72 13.19 15.15
N ALA A 8 -58.12 14.22 14.67
CA ALA A 8 -57.07 14.14 13.64
C ALA A 8 -55.76 13.68 14.28
N LEU A 9 -55.37 12.42 14.00
CA LEU A 9 -54.09 11.88 14.41
C LEU A 9 -53.00 12.35 13.45
N THR A 10 -52.22 13.32 13.86
CA THR A 10 -51.06 13.84 13.10
C THR A 10 -49.89 12.88 13.36
N VAL A 11 -49.54 12.09 12.35
CA VAL A 11 -48.34 11.26 12.37
C VAL A 11 -47.15 12.16 12.00
N ILE A 12 -46.31 12.47 12.95
CA ILE A 12 -45.03 13.12 12.72
C ILE A 12 -44.00 12.05 12.32
N ILE A 13 -43.68 12.00 11.05
CA ILE A 13 -42.57 11.19 10.57
C ILE A 13 -41.29 11.96 10.88
N ALA A 14 -40.61 11.60 11.97
CA ALA A 14 -39.24 12.04 12.21
C ALA A 14 -38.32 11.33 11.22
N SER A 15 -37.94 12.03 10.15
CA SER A 15 -36.81 11.62 9.31
C SER A 15 -35.54 11.84 10.13
N ALA A 16 -35.02 10.75 10.70
CA ALA A 16 -33.69 10.71 11.24
C ALA A 16 -32.71 10.84 10.05
N CYS A 17 -32.17 12.03 9.81
CA CYS A 17 -30.93 12.20 9.09
C CYS A 17 -29.85 11.54 9.95
N SER A 18 -29.47 10.35 9.59
CA SER A 18 -28.19 9.77 9.98
C SER A 18 -27.12 10.59 9.23
N SER A 19 -26.59 11.60 9.88
CA SER A 19 -25.29 12.12 9.52
C SER A 19 -24.28 11.05 9.90
N SER A 20 -23.85 10.26 8.95
CA SER A 20 -22.59 9.53 9.05
C SER A 20 -21.51 10.60 9.14
N ASP A 21 -21.03 10.84 10.35
CA ASP A 21 -19.72 11.44 10.56
C ASP A 21 -18.71 10.44 9.97
N ASP A 22 -18.35 10.68 8.72
CA ASP A 22 -17.19 10.13 8.08
C ASP A 22 -15.97 10.85 8.71
N SER A 23 -15.66 10.42 9.93
CA SER A 23 -14.39 10.73 10.57
C SER A 23 -13.39 9.79 9.93
N GLY A 24 -12.62 10.31 8.99
CA GLY A 24 -11.63 9.59 8.23
C GLY A 24 -10.73 8.70 9.08
N ASP A 25 -10.99 7.43 9.00
CA ASP A 25 -10.11 6.34 9.40
C ASP A 25 -9.39 5.85 8.14
N VAL A 26 -8.60 6.75 7.54
CA VAL A 26 -7.92 6.48 6.27
C VAL A 26 -6.76 5.52 6.48
N ASN A 27 -6.14 5.53 7.66
CA ASN A 27 -4.94 4.74 7.96
C ASN A 27 -5.20 3.24 8.19
N THR A 28 -6.39 2.84 8.64
CA THR A 28 -6.68 1.41 8.86
C THR A 28 -6.88 0.68 7.53
N SER A 29 -7.34 1.37 6.51
CA SER A 29 -7.69 0.83 5.19
C SER A 29 -6.43 0.44 4.39
N GLU A 30 -5.40 1.27 4.34
CA GLU A 30 -4.19 1.00 3.55
C GLU A 30 -3.31 -0.08 4.19
N PHE A 31 -3.20 -0.09 5.54
CA PHE A 31 -2.55 -1.18 6.25
C PHE A 31 -3.21 -2.54 5.96
N GLU A 32 -4.54 -2.63 6.07
CA GLU A 32 -5.26 -3.87 5.76
C GLU A 32 -5.10 -4.24 4.29
N GLU A 33 -5.04 -3.25 3.40
CA GLU A 33 -4.88 -3.46 1.98
C GLU A 33 -3.48 -3.99 1.63
N ILE A 34 -2.40 -3.33 2.06
CA ILE A 34 -1.03 -3.76 1.74
C ILE A 34 -0.69 -5.12 2.36
N THR A 35 -1.05 -5.34 3.64
CA THR A 35 -0.77 -6.60 4.34
C THR A 35 -1.60 -7.78 3.82
N THR A 36 -2.71 -7.50 3.17
CA THR A 36 -3.54 -8.51 2.52
C THR A 36 -3.08 -8.80 1.09
N ILE A 37 -2.72 -7.78 0.32
CA ILE A 37 -2.44 -7.90 -1.11
C ILE A 37 -1.03 -8.43 -1.38
N LEU A 38 0.00 -7.90 -0.69
CA LEU A 38 1.39 -8.31 -0.92
C LEU A 38 1.62 -9.82 -0.78
N PRO A 39 1.09 -10.52 0.25
CA PRO A 39 1.28 -11.95 0.38
C PRO A 39 0.50 -12.80 -0.63
N GLN A 40 -0.32 -12.19 -1.48
CA GLN A 40 -1.13 -12.94 -2.44
C GLN A 40 -0.44 -13.12 -3.79
N GLY A 41 0.44 -14.08 -3.90
CA GLY A 41 1.05 -14.45 -5.16
C GLY A 41 2.50 -13.98 -5.31
N LYS A 42 2.91 -13.85 -6.55
CA LYS A 42 4.25 -13.42 -6.93
C LYS A 42 4.20 -12.08 -7.62
N TRP A 43 5.27 -11.32 -7.44
CA TRP A 43 5.42 -9.98 -7.99
C TRP A 43 6.73 -9.88 -8.77
N PHE A 44 6.83 -8.94 -9.67
CA PHE A 44 8.07 -8.53 -10.30
C PHE A 44 8.19 -7.01 -10.28
N ILE A 45 9.40 -6.49 -10.33
CA ILE A 45 9.64 -5.06 -10.45
C ILE A 45 9.45 -4.67 -11.92
N SER A 46 8.39 -3.93 -12.20
CA SER A 46 8.07 -3.40 -13.51
C SER A 46 8.65 -2.02 -13.77
N ARG A 47 9.10 -1.36 -12.70
CA ARG A 47 9.76 -0.05 -12.75
C ARG A 47 10.64 0.15 -11.53
N LEU A 48 11.88 0.59 -11.76
CA LEU A 48 12.79 1.13 -10.75
C LEU A 48 13.53 2.30 -11.37
N ILE A 49 13.29 3.50 -10.85
CA ILE A 49 13.94 4.74 -11.26
C ILE A 49 14.64 5.32 -10.05
N ASP A 50 15.89 5.64 -10.18
CA ASP A 50 16.74 6.33 -9.22
C ASP A 50 17.19 7.65 -9.85
N GLY A 51 16.55 8.75 -9.46
CA GLY A 51 16.73 10.06 -10.07
C GLY A 51 16.54 10.04 -11.59
N ASN A 52 17.63 10.10 -12.32
CA ASN A 52 17.64 10.07 -13.78
C ASN A 52 18.00 8.69 -14.38
N SER A 53 18.21 7.67 -13.54
CA SER A 53 18.67 6.35 -13.95
C SER A 53 17.54 5.34 -13.92
N ASP A 54 17.34 4.61 -15.02
CA ASP A 54 16.41 3.48 -15.07
C ASP A 54 17.17 2.17 -14.76
N LYS A 55 16.87 1.58 -13.60
CA LYS A 55 17.47 0.35 -13.08
C LYS A 55 16.54 -0.86 -13.21
N THR A 56 15.38 -0.72 -13.83
CA THR A 56 14.37 -1.78 -13.98
C THR A 56 14.94 -3.07 -14.53
N SER A 57 15.84 -2.99 -15.50
CA SER A 57 16.44 -4.17 -16.15
C SER A 57 17.31 -5.03 -15.22
N GLU A 58 17.76 -4.50 -14.10
CA GLU A 58 18.56 -5.24 -13.12
C GLU A 58 17.72 -6.30 -12.39
N PHE A 59 16.40 -6.13 -12.38
CA PHE A 59 15.44 -7.01 -11.71
C PHE A 59 14.56 -7.85 -12.65
N GLU A 60 14.69 -7.72 -13.97
CA GLU A 60 13.82 -8.38 -14.98
C GLU A 60 13.67 -9.90 -14.81
N SER A 61 14.66 -10.56 -14.21
CA SER A 61 14.63 -12.02 -14.02
C SER A 61 14.14 -12.46 -12.65
N PHE A 62 13.83 -11.54 -11.74
CA PHE A 62 13.49 -11.87 -10.36
C PHE A 62 11.98 -11.85 -10.12
N ASP A 63 11.50 -12.93 -9.49
CA ASP A 63 10.17 -13.01 -8.86
C ASP A 63 10.29 -12.71 -7.37
N PHE A 64 9.40 -11.88 -6.86
CA PHE A 64 9.29 -11.54 -5.44
C PHE A 64 8.11 -12.26 -4.82
N THR A 65 8.32 -12.83 -3.64
CA THR A 65 7.28 -13.46 -2.81
C THR A 65 7.33 -12.85 -1.43
N PHE A 66 6.27 -12.18 -1.05
CA PHE A 66 6.10 -11.59 0.28
C PHE A 66 5.33 -12.57 1.17
N ASN A 67 5.75 -12.76 2.41
CA ASN A 67 5.11 -13.66 3.36
C ASN A 67 4.47 -12.84 4.49
N THR A 68 3.41 -13.37 5.07
CA THR A 68 2.68 -12.73 6.18
C THR A 68 3.47 -12.61 7.48
N ASP A 69 4.61 -13.28 7.56
CA ASP A 69 5.54 -13.19 8.70
C ASP A 69 6.55 -12.03 8.58
N GLY A 70 6.41 -11.18 7.55
CA GLY A 70 7.31 -10.05 7.30
C GLY A 70 8.59 -10.42 6.55
N THR A 71 8.70 -11.64 6.03
CA THR A 71 9.82 -12.02 5.16
C THR A 71 9.47 -11.80 3.69
N VAL A 72 10.47 -11.45 2.89
CA VAL A 72 10.37 -11.37 1.43
C VAL A 72 11.49 -12.17 0.80
N LYS A 73 11.18 -12.84 -0.31
CA LYS A 73 12.15 -13.61 -1.09
C LYS A 73 12.12 -13.13 -2.53
N ALA A 74 13.27 -12.71 -3.04
CA ALA A 74 13.52 -12.49 -4.45
C ALA A 74 14.27 -13.67 -5.04
N GLN A 75 13.81 -14.25 -6.14
CA GLN A 75 14.44 -15.42 -6.75
C GLN A 75 14.37 -15.40 -8.26
N ASN A 76 15.39 -15.95 -8.89
CA ASN A 76 15.40 -16.37 -10.28
C ASN A 76 15.94 -17.81 -10.40
N ASP A 77 16.22 -18.28 -11.60
CA ASP A 77 16.69 -19.67 -11.84
C ASP A 77 18.06 -19.97 -11.20
N LEU A 78 18.86 -18.96 -10.91
CA LEU A 78 20.25 -19.10 -10.47
C LEU A 78 20.53 -18.57 -9.07
N PHE A 79 19.66 -17.68 -8.57
CA PHE A 79 19.94 -16.94 -7.35
C PHE A 79 18.68 -16.73 -6.51
N THR A 80 18.86 -16.67 -5.20
CA THR A 80 17.81 -16.34 -4.23
C THR A 80 18.38 -15.36 -3.21
N GLU A 81 17.70 -14.24 -3.03
CA GLU A 81 17.96 -13.28 -1.95
C GLU A 81 16.76 -13.25 -1.01
N ASN A 82 17.05 -13.21 0.29
CA ASN A 82 16.02 -13.10 1.32
C ASN A 82 16.13 -11.74 2.00
N GLY A 83 14.98 -11.15 2.26
CA GLY A 83 14.86 -9.89 2.94
C GLY A 83 13.68 -9.88 3.91
N THR A 84 13.38 -8.70 4.41
CA THR A 84 12.20 -8.42 5.23
C THR A 84 11.41 -7.27 4.63
N TRP A 85 10.13 -7.25 4.94
CA TRP A 85 9.24 -6.16 4.64
C TRP A 85 8.38 -5.82 5.85
N ASN A 86 8.04 -4.56 5.99
CA ASN A 86 7.16 -4.09 7.05
C ASN A 86 6.37 -2.87 6.56
N TYR A 87 5.15 -2.72 7.05
CA TYR A 87 4.39 -1.49 6.91
C TYR A 87 4.68 -0.60 8.11
N ASP A 88 5.02 0.63 7.86
CA ASP A 88 5.26 1.66 8.88
C ASP A 88 4.30 2.85 8.68
N ASN A 89 3.62 3.25 9.74
CA ASN A 89 2.78 4.43 9.81
C ASN A 89 3.14 5.29 11.04
N SER A 90 4.36 5.20 11.48
CA SER A 90 4.84 5.94 12.67
C SER A 90 5.09 7.42 12.39
N SER A 91 5.31 7.80 11.14
CA SER A 91 5.26 9.19 10.71
C SER A 91 3.81 9.65 10.52
N SER A 92 3.51 10.90 10.89
CA SER A 92 2.14 11.40 10.92
C SER A 92 1.56 11.73 9.53
N ASP A 93 2.38 11.72 8.50
CA ASP A 93 2.04 12.25 7.20
C ASP A 93 2.22 11.25 6.05
N ASP A 94 2.97 10.13 6.26
CA ASP A 94 3.31 9.20 5.20
C ASP A 94 3.16 7.75 5.68
N GLU A 95 2.58 6.91 4.85
CA GLU A 95 2.47 5.46 5.03
C GLU A 95 3.53 4.78 4.17
N GLU A 96 4.36 3.95 4.79
CA GLU A 96 5.57 3.43 4.19
C GLU A 96 5.59 1.91 4.11
N LEU A 97 6.12 1.39 3.03
CA LEU A 97 6.55 0.02 2.87
C LEU A 97 8.06 -0.04 3.05
N VAL A 98 8.51 -0.51 4.20
CA VAL A 98 9.94 -0.70 4.47
C VAL A 98 10.41 -2.00 3.85
N LEU A 99 11.41 -1.93 2.98
CA LEU A 99 12.07 -3.09 2.37
C LEU A 99 13.51 -3.17 2.84
N GLN A 100 13.96 -4.38 3.22
CA GLN A 100 15.33 -4.59 3.63
C GLN A 100 15.84 -5.95 3.16
N PHE A 101 16.75 -5.92 2.21
CA PHE A 101 17.51 -7.07 1.72
C PHE A 101 18.97 -6.99 2.20
N GLY A 102 19.81 -7.94 1.80
CA GLY A 102 21.25 -7.84 2.00
C GLY A 102 21.88 -6.70 1.15
N ASN A 103 23.12 -6.36 1.48
CA ASN A 103 23.89 -5.34 0.73
C ASN A 103 24.51 -5.92 -0.56
N THR A 104 23.76 -6.77 -1.25
CA THR A 104 24.20 -7.42 -2.50
C THR A 104 23.52 -6.72 -3.66
N THR A 105 24.29 -6.15 -4.57
CA THR A 105 23.74 -5.56 -5.80
C THR A 105 23.01 -6.62 -6.63
N PRO A 106 21.80 -6.34 -7.16
CA PRO A 106 21.12 -5.02 -7.17
C PRO A 106 20.18 -4.76 -5.97
N PHE A 107 20.11 -5.63 -4.97
CA PHE A 107 19.11 -5.56 -3.90
C PHE A 107 19.34 -4.41 -2.92
N ASP A 108 20.56 -3.91 -2.82
CA ASP A 108 20.89 -2.70 -2.08
C ASP A 108 20.17 -1.44 -2.61
N GLU A 109 19.78 -1.43 -3.86
CA GLU A 109 19.07 -0.34 -4.53
C GLU A 109 17.58 -0.21 -4.16
N ILE A 110 17.01 -1.24 -3.54
CA ILE A 110 15.60 -1.25 -3.13
C ILE A 110 15.42 -1.30 -1.61
N ASN A 111 16.52 -1.18 -0.86
CA ASN A 111 16.48 -1.11 0.60
C ASN A 111 16.14 0.32 1.03
N ASP A 112 14.87 0.56 1.31
CA ASP A 112 14.40 1.86 1.81
C ASP A 112 13.05 1.76 2.52
N ASP A 113 12.62 2.88 3.09
CA ASP A 113 11.29 3.18 3.59
C ASP A 113 10.51 3.92 2.49
N TRP A 114 9.83 3.16 1.67
CA TRP A 114 9.13 3.63 0.49
C TRP A 114 7.75 4.18 0.83
N GLU A 115 7.48 5.45 0.52
CA GLU A 115 6.13 6.02 0.57
C GLU A 115 5.18 5.28 -0.38
N ILE A 116 4.00 4.92 0.12
CA ILE A 116 2.98 4.21 -0.67
C ILE A 116 2.18 5.22 -1.48
N VAL A 117 2.37 5.23 -2.80
CA VAL A 117 1.64 6.11 -3.73
C VAL A 117 0.30 5.51 -4.13
N SER A 118 0.26 4.21 -4.42
CA SER A 118 -0.97 3.51 -4.74
C SER A 118 -0.86 2.00 -4.54
N ILE A 119 -1.99 1.38 -4.17
CA ILE A 119 -2.13 -0.05 -3.98
C ILE A 119 -3.31 -0.55 -4.82
N SER A 120 -3.10 -1.68 -5.49
CA SER A 120 -4.16 -2.43 -6.17
C SER A 120 -3.86 -3.93 -6.14
N ASN A 121 -4.84 -4.75 -6.51
CA ASN A 121 -4.65 -6.21 -6.58
C ASN A 121 -3.58 -6.66 -7.60
N SER A 122 -3.14 -5.79 -8.48
CA SER A 122 -2.19 -6.11 -9.56
C SER A 122 -0.94 -5.24 -9.58
N GLN A 123 -0.93 -4.13 -8.85
CA GLN A 123 0.18 -3.18 -8.87
C GLN A 123 0.28 -2.43 -7.55
N ILE A 124 1.53 -2.18 -7.12
CA ILE A 124 1.87 -1.34 -5.97
C ILE A 124 2.91 -0.34 -6.46
N GLU A 125 2.59 0.94 -6.34
CA GLU A 125 3.46 2.04 -6.72
C GLU A 125 4.01 2.72 -5.47
N LEU A 126 5.31 2.88 -5.44
CA LEU A 126 6.07 3.40 -4.33
C LEU A 126 6.97 4.55 -4.81
N SER A 127 7.21 5.50 -3.94
CA SER A 127 8.17 6.58 -4.17
C SER A 127 9.03 6.85 -2.95
N ASP A 128 10.20 7.41 -3.18
CA ASP A 128 11.02 7.99 -2.13
C ASP A 128 11.68 9.28 -2.62
N ILE A 129 11.95 10.20 -1.70
CA ILE A 129 12.75 11.41 -1.92
C ILE A 129 13.85 11.40 -0.87
N SER A 130 14.73 10.41 -0.98
CA SER A 130 15.86 10.28 -0.07
C SER A 130 17.16 10.83 -0.68
N GLY A 131 18.15 10.86 0.15
CA GLY A 131 19.45 11.35 -0.23
C GLY A 131 19.61 12.88 -0.13
N GLY A 132 20.84 13.30 0.00
CA GLY A 132 21.23 14.70 0.21
C GLY A 132 21.05 15.59 -1.03
N ASP A 133 20.66 15.04 -2.17
CA ASP A 133 20.40 15.71 -3.45
C ASP A 133 18.89 15.90 -3.73
N GLY A 134 18.02 15.13 -3.03
CA GLY A 134 16.57 15.24 -3.16
C GLY A 134 16.02 14.68 -4.47
N ASP A 135 16.72 13.73 -5.08
CA ASP A 135 16.24 13.07 -6.28
C ASP A 135 15.04 12.15 -5.96
N LEU A 136 14.08 12.12 -6.87
CA LEU A 136 12.89 11.26 -6.76
C LEU A 136 13.23 9.85 -7.21
N GLU A 137 12.93 8.90 -6.35
CA GLU A 137 13.00 7.48 -6.65
C GLU A 137 11.59 6.88 -6.82
N LEU A 138 11.45 5.93 -7.73
CA LEU A 138 10.18 5.29 -8.04
C LEU A 138 10.38 3.78 -8.13
N LEU A 139 9.58 3.03 -7.38
CA LEU A 139 9.55 1.57 -7.41
C LEU A 139 8.13 1.08 -7.67
N THR A 140 7.96 0.19 -8.64
CA THR A 140 6.65 -0.41 -8.92
C THR A 140 6.74 -1.92 -8.96
N PHE A 141 5.98 -2.57 -8.09
CA PHE A 141 5.71 -4.01 -8.15
C PHE A 141 4.46 -4.28 -8.96
N THR A 142 4.56 -5.22 -9.91
CA THR A 142 3.41 -5.71 -10.69
C THR A 142 3.25 -7.21 -10.44
N LYS A 143 2.01 -7.66 -10.30
CA LYS A 143 1.67 -9.06 -10.01
C LYS A 143 1.84 -9.93 -11.25
N LEU A 144 2.41 -11.13 -11.05
CA LEU A 144 2.56 -12.17 -12.08
C LEU A 144 1.26 -12.93 -12.32
#